data_b2c44703074167a0060bccec578c012a
#
_entry.id   b2c44703074167a0060bccec578c012a
#
_cell.length_a   1.000
_cell.length_b   1.000
_cell.length_c   1.000
_cell.angle_alpha   90.00
_cell.angle_beta   90.00
_cell.angle_gamma   90.00
#
_symmetry.space_group_name_H-M   'P 1'
#
loop_
_entity.id
_entity.type
_entity.pdbx_description
1 polymer ?
#
loop_
_entity_poly.entity_id
_entity_poly.type
_entity_poly.pdbx_seq_one_letter_code
_entity_poly.pdbx_strand_id
1 'polypeptide(L)'
;TTKMLDEASIRAGMPLNHNSLLNYVNNSSMENTLLSALNSKKNYGFNQKVDSEKKGSYEKLDTTSTQLLQKIELFLAKGKDSIFEKAKESGEKKEINKNIEEIVGKYNETIQALQKAPDFLSQYYGKMLKQTTSEQKDALSQIGITVGTDGTLKIDQEKIKKADIDSL
;
A
#
# COMPACT_ATOMS: atom_id res chain seq x y z
N THR A 1 28.56 10.39 9.14
CA THR A 1 27.08 10.55 9.12
C THR A 1 26.37 9.37 9.77
N THR A 2 26.81 8.14 9.57
CA THR A 2 26.18 6.92 10.12
C THR A 2 26.24 6.90 11.66
N LYS A 3 27.38 7.24 12.26
CA LYS A 3 27.54 7.28 13.72
C LYS A 3 26.58 8.25 14.44
N MET A 4 26.28 9.40 13.84
CA MET A 4 25.33 10.37 14.42
C MET A 4 23.87 9.85 14.41
N LEU A 5 23.51 9.10 13.39
CA LEU A 5 22.19 8.46 13.32
C LEU A 5 22.05 7.32 14.33
N ASP A 6 23.13 6.56 14.55
CA ASP A 6 23.18 5.49 15.54
C ASP A 6 23.05 6.03 16.97
N GLU A 7 23.72 7.13 17.30
CA GLU A 7 23.62 7.78 18.61
C GLU A 7 22.24 8.39 18.87
N ALA A 8 21.59 8.94 17.83
CA ALA A 8 20.24 9.45 17.92
C ALA A 8 19.21 8.33 18.12
N SER A 9 19.39 7.19 17.47
CA SER A 9 18.54 6.00 17.62
C SER A 9 18.66 5.38 19.01
N ILE A 10 19.87 5.29 19.56
CA ILE A 10 20.12 4.81 20.94
C ILE A 10 19.40 5.71 21.96
N ARG A 11 19.49 7.05 21.81
CA ARG A 11 18.80 8.00 22.69
C ARG A 11 17.27 7.91 22.61
N ALA A 12 16.74 7.53 21.43
CA ALA A 12 15.32 7.34 21.24
C ALA A 12 14.80 5.96 21.67
N GLY A 13 15.68 5.08 22.20
CA GLY A 13 15.31 3.71 22.57
C GLY A 13 14.94 2.82 21.38
N MET A 14 15.36 3.19 20.17
CA MET A 14 15.12 2.41 18.97
C MET A 14 16.21 1.35 18.78
N PRO A 15 15.86 0.12 18.38
CA PRO A 15 16.86 -0.90 18.12
C PRO A 15 17.74 -0.50 16.93
N LEU A 16 19.06 -0.58 17.10
CA LEU A 16 20.04 -0.42 16.02
C LEU A 16 19.94 -1.58 15.05
N ASN A 17 19.11 -1.44 14.04
CA ASN A 17 19.03 -2.42 12.99
C ASN A 17 19.26 -1.73 11.64
N HIS A 18 20.43 -1.94 11.05
CA HIS A 18 20.85 -1.38 9.76
C HIS A 18 20.10 -1.99 8.57
N ASN A 19 19.07 -2.76 8.81
CA ASN A 19 18.27 -3.33 7.76
C ASN A 19 17.27 -2.29 7.25
N SER A 20 17.33 -2.05 5.95
CA SER A 20 16.41 -1.13 5.25
C SER A 20 14.95 -1.44 5.58
N LEU A 21 14.05 -0.45 5.44
CA LEU A 21 12.60 -0.61 5.57
C LEU A 21 12.04 -1.84 4.81
N LEU A 22 12.69 -2.25 3.73
CA LEU A 22 12.39 -3.47 2.98
C LEU A 22 12.59 -4.76 3.79
N ASN A 23 13.62 -4.84 4.65
CA ASN A 23 13.81 -5.98 5.54
C ASN A 23 12.81 -5.98 6.71
N TYR A 24 12.30 -4.82 7.08
CA TYR A 24 11.25 -4.69 8.10
C TYR A 24 9.91 -5.21 7.59
N VAL A 25 9.61 -5.02 6.31
CA VAL A 25 8.40 -5.51 5.64
C VAL A 25 8.50 -7.01 5.32
N ASN A 26 9.70 -7.52 5.01
CA ASN A 26 9.92 -8.94 4.68
C ASN A 26 10.09 -9.87 5.89
N ASN A 27 10.12 -9.33 7.10
CA ASN A 27 10.30 -10.16 8.28
C ASN A 27 8.92 -10.58 8.80
N SER A 28 8.52 -11.83 8.52
CA SER A 28 7.33 -12.50 9.06
C SER A 28 7.19 -12.44 10.60
N SER A 29 8.19 -11.91 11.29
CA SER A 29 8.13 -11.60 12.72
C SER A 29 7.20 -10.43 13.06
N MET A 30 6.82 -9.56 12.09
CA MET A 30 5.88 -8.48 12.35
C MET A 30 4.44 -8.99 12.51
N GLU A 31 4.02 -9.96 11.71
CA GLU A 31 2.74 -10.64 11.91
C GLU A 31 2.68 -11.32 13.29
N ASN A 32 3.76 -12.00 13.68
CA ASN A 32 3.85 -12.63 15.00
C ASN A 32 3.95 -11.61 16.14
N THR A 33 4.57 -10.45 15.95
CA THR A 33 4.71 -9.43 16.99
C THR A 33 3.40 -8.66 17.21
N LEU A 34 2.66 -8.33 16.16
CA LEU A 34 1.33 -7.72 16.27
C LEU A 34 0.30 -8.73 16.80
N LEU A 35 0.30 -9.97 16.31
CA LEU A 35 -0.55 -11.03 16.81
C LEU A 35 -0.19 -11.45 18.26
N SER A 36 1.08 -11.49 18.62
CA SER A 36 1.50 -11.78 20.01
C SER A 36 1.24 -10.61 20.94
N ALA A 37 1.39 -9.37 20.49
CA ALA A 37 0.99 -8.19 21.25
C ALA A 37 -0.53 -8.09 21.45
N LEU A 38 -1.32 -8.50 20.46
CA LEU A 38 -2.78 -8.64 20.56
C LEU A 38 -3.18 -9.82 21.47
N ASN A 39 -2.45 -10.93 21.42
CA ASN A 39 -2.70 -12.08 22.28
C ASN A 39 -2.16 -11.94 23.71
N SER A 40 -1.05 -11.24 23.94
CA SER A 40 -0.52 -10.97 25.27
C SER A 40 -1.39 -9.99 26.08
N LYS A 41 -2.13 -9.08 25.40
CA LYS A 41 -3.16 -8.28 26.07
C LYS A 41 -4.31 -9.11 26.65
N LYS A 42 -4.51 -10.36 26.23
CA LYS A 42 -5.49 -11.26 26.83
C LYS A 42 -5.14 -11.69 28.26
N ASN A 43 -3.85 -11.65 28.64
CA ASN A 43 -3.37 -12.15 29.93
C ASN A 43 -3.18 -11.08 31.03
N TYR A 44 -3.26 -9.79 30.68
CA TYR A 44 -3.15 -8.72 31.67
C TYR A 44 -4.53 -8.09 31.93
N GLY A 45 -5.47 -8.78 32.51
CA GLY A 45 -6.66 -8.31 33.24
C GLY A 45 -7.34 -6.99 32.81
N PHE A 46 -6.94 -6.38 31.70
CA PHE A 46 -7.62 -5.27 31.09
C PHE A 46 -8.78 -5.80 30.24
N ASN A 47 -9.95 -5.86 30.85
CA ASN A 47 -11.24 -6.01 30.18
C ASN A 47 -11.55 -4.77 29.31
N GLN A 48 -10.69 -4.43 28.36
CA GLN A 48 -11.13 -3.68 27.20
C GLN A 48 -11.77 -4.69 26.26
N LYS A 49 -13.10 -4.67 26.19
CA LYS A 49 -13.81 -5.09 24.98
C LYS A 49 -13.07 -4.37 23.84
N VAL A 50 -12.22 -5.10 23.10
CA VAL A 50 -11.70 -4.59 21.84
C VAL A 50 -12.95 -4.30 21.04
N ASP A 51 -13.22 -3.03 20.85
CA ASP A 51 -14.39 -2.55 20.17
C ASP A 51 -14.45 -3.32 18.84
N SER A 52 -15.52 -4.06 18.61
CA SER A 52 -15.66 -4.92 17.42
C SER A 52 -15.48 -4.10 16.13
N GLU A 53 -15.83 -2.82 16.17
CA GLU A 53 -15.63 -1.88 15.08
C GLU A 53 -14.14 -1.59 14.81
N LYS A 54 -13.32 -1.46 15.85
CA LYS A 54 -11.86 -1.27 15.69
C LYS A 54 -11.21 -2.51 15.07
N LYS A 55 -11.61 -3.70 15.56
CA LYS A 55 -11.11 -4.96 15.00
C LYS A 55 -11.46 -5.09 13.52
N GLY A 56 -12.71 -4.82 13.14
CA GLY A 56 -13.15 -4.86 11.75
C GLY A 56 -12.43 -3.83 10.87
N SER A 57 -12.08 -2.66 11.40
CA SER A 57 -11.31 -1.65 10.66
C SER A 57 -9.89 -2.12 10.35
N TYR A 58 -9.21 -2.77 11.29
CA TYR A 58 -7.86 -3.31 11.07
C TYR A 58 -7.87 -4.53 10.14
N GLU A 59 -8.83 -5.44 10.29
CA GLU A 59 -8.99 -6.59 9.37
C GLU A 59 -9.23 -6.13 7.93
N LYS A 60 -10.04 -5.09 7.76
CA LYS A 60 -10.27 -4.49 6.44
C LYS A 60 -9.00 -3.86 5.88
N LEU A 61 -8.27 -3.11 6.69
CA LEU A 61 -7.01 -2.47 6.28
C LEU A 61 -5.99 -3.51 5.86
N ASP A 62 -5.79 -4.55 6.66
CA ASP A 62 -4.88 -5.67 6.37
C ASP A 62 -5.25 -6.33 5.04
N THR A 63 -6.52 -6.69 4.86
CA THR A 63 -7.01 -7.33 3.64
C THR A 63 -6.79 -6.45 2.41
N THR A 64 -7.18 -5.17 2.47
CA THR A 64 -7.09 -4.28 1.31
C THR A 64 -5.66 -3.95 0.94
N SER A 65 -4.79 -3.71 1.92
CA SER A 65 -3.37 -3.42 1.68
C SER A 65 -2.62 -4.63 1.12
N THR A 66 -2.88 -5.83 1.65
CA THR A 66 -2.30 -7.08 1.12
C THR A 66 -2.72 -7.32 -0.33
N GLN A 67 -4.00 -7.15 -0.65
CA GLN A 67 -4.49 -7.28 -2.01
C GLN A 67 -3.90 -6.22 -2.95
N LEU A 68 -3.74 -4.99 -2.49
CA LEU A 68 -3.08 -3.93 -3.26
C LEU A 68 -1.64 -4.31 -3.60
N LEU A 69 -0.88 -4.74 -2.60
CA LEU A 69 0.52 -5.17 -2.80
C LEU A 69 0.62 -6.30 -3.82
N GLN A 70 -0.19 -7.35 -3.68
CA GLN A 70 -0.22 -8.46 -4.61
C GLN A 70 -0.52 -8.02 -6.06
N LYS A 71 -1.46 -7.07 -6.24
CA LYS A 71 -1.78 -6.54 -7.56
C LYS A 71 -0.63 -5.73 -8.16
N ILE A 72 0.03 -4.92 -7.34
CA ILE A 72 1.21 -4.15 -7.76
C ILE A 72 2.37 -5.10 -8.13
N GLU A 73 2.63 -6.12 -7.34
CA GLU A 73 3.68 -7.10 -7.62
C GLU A 73 3.45 -7.83 -8.96
N LEU A 74 2.21 -8.26 -9.21
CA LEU A 74 1.83 -8.87 -10.49
C LEU A 74 1.99 -7.89 -11.67
N PHE A 75 1.62 -6.63 -11.46
CA PHE A 75 1.75 -5.60 -12.47
C PHE A 75 3.22 -5.27 -12.79
N LEU A 76 4.10 -5.25 -11.78
CA LEU A 76 5.52 -4.97 -11.92
C LEU A 76 6.36 -6.20 -12.29
N ALA A 77 5.75 -7.37 -12.42
CA ALA A 77 6.45 -8.60 -12.79
C ALA A 77 7.15 -8.43 -14.15
N LYS A 78 8.41 -8.87 -14.22
CA LYS A 78 9.25 -8.77 -15.41
C LYS A 78 9.45 -10.16 -16.03
N GLY A 79 9.81 -10.18 -17.31
CA GLY A 79 10.10 -11.39 -18.06
C GLY A 79 9.05 -11.71 -19.10
N LYS A 80 9.27 -12.78 -19.88
CA LYS A 80 8.43 -13.15 -21.02
C LYS A 80 6.97 -13.41 -20.67
N ASP A 81 6.70 -13.80 -19.42
CA ASP A 81 5.34 -14.05 -18.93
C ASP A 81 4.66 -12.82 -18.34
N SER A 82 5.33 -11.65 -18.31
CA SER A 82 4.75 -10.42 -17.83
C SER A 82 3.57 -9.96 -18.70
N ILE A 83 2.63 -9.24 -18.09
CA ILE A 83 1.45 -8.71 -18.81
C ILE A 83 1.87 -7.72 -19.90
N PHE A 84 2.97 -7.00 -19.73
CA PHE A 84 3.49 -6.04 -20.69
C PHE A 84 4.08 -6.73 -21.93
N GLU A 85 4.89 -7.78 -21.74
CA GLU A 85 5.46 -8.53 -22.85
C GLU A 85 4.36 -9.24 -23.66
N LYS A 86 3.42 -9.88 -22.98
CA LYS A 86 2.25 -10.47 -23.63
C LYS A 86 1.43 -9.46 -24.42
N ALA A 87 1.24 -8.25 -23.87
CA ALA A 87 0.53 -7.19 -24.55
C ALA A 87 1.30 -6.65 -25.77
N LYS A 88 2.62 -6.57 -25.70
CA LYS A 88 3.47 -6.19 -26.85
C LYS A 88 3.41 -7.23 -27.96
N GLU A 89 3.43 -8.51 -27.63
CA GLU A 89 3.33 -9.62 -28.59
C GLU A 89 1.95 -9.72 -29.25
N SER A 90 0.88 -9.55 -28.47
CA SER A 90 -0.50 -9.69 -28.98
C SER A 90 -1.08 -8.40 -29.57
N GLY A 91 -0.53 -7.23 -29.21
CA GLY A 91 -1.10 -5.92 -29.48
C GLY A 91 -2.33 -5.59 -28.62
N GLU A 92 -2.70 -6.44 -27.66
CA GLU A 92 -3.89 -6.28 -26.83
C GLU A 92 -3.55 -5.73 -25.43
N LYS A 93 -4.14 -4.57 -25.10
CA LYS A 93 -3.96 -3.92 -23.78
C LYS A 93 -5.03 -4.30 -22.73
N LYS A 94 -5.95 -5.20 -23.07
CA LYS A 94 -7.11 -5.52 -22.23
C LYS A 94 -6.70 -5.98 -20.83
N GLU A 95 -5.67 -6.82 -20.72
CA GLU A 95 -5.18 -7.34 -19.44
C GLU A 95 -4.47 -6.26 -18.62
N ILE A 96 -3.66 -5.40 -19.26
CA ILE A 96 -3.05 -4.24 -18.61
C ILE A 96 -4.13 -3.32 -18.03
N ASN A 97 -5.11 -2.92 -18.84
CA ASN A 97 -6.18 -2.03 -18.42
C ASN A 97 -6.97 -2.61 -17.25
N LYS A 98 -7.29 -3.91 -17.30
CA LYS A 98 -7.97 -4.61 -16.19
C LYS A 98 -7.13 -4.58 -14.90
N ASN A 99 -5.82 -4.83 -14.98
CA ASN A 99 -4.95 -4.78 -13.82
C ASN A 99 -4.85 -3.36 -13.23
N ILE A 100 -4.79 -2.33 -14.06
CA ILE A 100 -4.82 -0.93 -13.59
C ILE A 100 -6.13 -0.63 -12.88
N GLU A 101 -7.29 -1.06 -13.41
CA GLU A 101 -8.58 -0.90 -12.75
C GLU A 101 -8.61 -1.57 -11.38
N GLU A 102 -8.10 -2.78 -11.28
CA GLU A 102 -8.02 -3.53 -10.02
C GLU A 102 -7.07 -2.86 -9.02
N ILE A 103 -5.91 -2.38 -9.47
CA ILE A 103 -4.95 -1.62 -8.61
C ILE A 103 -5.61 -0.34 -8.09
N VAL A 104 -6.24 0.45 -8.95
CA VAL A 104 -6.94 1.68 -8.56
C VAL A 104 -8.08 1.38 -7.58
N GLY A 105 -8.84 0.32 -7.82
CA GLY A 105 -9.88 -0.13 -6.89
C GLY A 105 -9.32 -0.46 -5.52
N LYS A 106 -8.27 -1.29 -5.45
CA LYS A 106 -7.62 -1.68 -4.19
C LYS A 106 -6.91 -0.53 -3.50
N TYR A 107 -6.30 0.37 -4.26
CA TYR A 107 -5.75 1.61 -3.72
C TYR A 107 -6.84 2.45 -3.02
N ASN A 108 -7.99 2.66 -3.68
CA ASN A 108 -9.08 3.43 -3.11
C ASN A 108 -9.67 2.79 -1.86
N GLU A 109 -9.80 1.46 -1.82
CA GLU A 109 -10.21 0.73 -0.63
C GLU A 109 -9.20 0.91 0.51
N THR A 110 -7.90 0.82 0.21
CA THR A 110 -6.82 0.95 1.21
C THR A 110 -6.74 2.36 1.77
N ILE A 111 -6.78 3.41 0.92
CA ILE A 111 -6.71 4.79 1.42
C ILE A 111 -7.92 5.15 2.29
N GLN A 112 -9.11 4.66 1.93
CA GLN A 112 -10.30 4.84 2.75
C GLN A 112 -10.22 4.08 4.08
N ALA A 113 -9.66 2.87 4.08
CA ALA A 113 -9.45 2.10 5.31
C ALA A 113 -8.45 2.79 6.24
N LEU A 114 -7.34 3.32 5.71
CA LEU A 114 -6.37 4.11 6.47
C LEU A 114 -6.97 5.39 7.07
N GLN A 115 -7.79 6.10 6.31
CA GLN A 115 -8.45 7.32 6.79
C GLN A 115 -9.49 7.06 7.88
N LYS A 116 -10.14 5.90 7.85
CA LYS A 116 -11.15 5.49 8.84
C LYS A 116 -10.57 4.75 10.04
N ALA A 117 -9.32 4.36 9.99
CA ALA A 117 -8.66 3.67 11.10
C ALA A 117 -8.61 4.58 12.35
N PRO A 118 -8.86 4.03 13.54
CA PRO A 118 -9.01 4.83 14.76
C PRO A 118 -7.68 5.28 15.37
N ASP A 119 -6.55 4.85 14.81
CA ASP A 119 -5.24 5.13 15.35
C ASP A 119 -4.46 6.15 14.51
N PHE A 120 -3.58 6.87 15.18
CA PHE A 120 -2.76 7.92 14.57
C PHE A 120 -1.81 7.40 13.50
N LEU A 121 -1.25 6.20 13.68
CA LEU A 121 -0.27 5.65 12.75
C LEU A 121 -0.90 5.32 11.39
N SER A 122 -2.06 4.67 11.41
CA SER A 122 -2.82 4.40 10.18
C SER A 122 -3.21 5.68 9.45
N GLN A 123 -3.70 6.68 10.19
CA GLN A 123 -4.02 7.99 9.61
C GLN A 123 -2.80 8.71 9.03
N TYR A 124 -1.65 8.58 9.68
CA TYR A 124 -0.38 9.11 9.19
C TYR A 124 0.03 8.45 7.86
N TYR A 125 -0.03 7.13 7.77
CA TYR A 125 0.24 6.41 6.51
C TYR A 125 -0.77 6.78 5.42
N GLY A 126 -2.03 6.99 5.74
CA GLY A 126 -3.02 7.50 4.80
C GLY A 126 -2.66 8.87 4.23
N LYS A 127 -2.16 9.77 5.07
CA LYS A 127 -1.66 11.08 4.62
C LYS A 127 -0.42 10.95 3.73
N MET A 128 0.53 10.11 4.11
CA MET A 128 1.73 9.86 3.30
C MET A 128 1.37 9.29 1.93
N LEU A 129 0.50 8.28 1.88
CA LEU A 129 0.05 7.68 0.64
C LEU A 129 -0.62 8.70 -0.28
N LYS A 130 -1.50 9.52 0.28
CA LYS A 130 -2.15 10.62 -0.44
C LYS A 130 -1.14 11.63 -0.98
N GLN A 131 -0.16 12.04 -0.18
CA GLN A 131 0.87 12.98 -0.59
C GLN A 131 1.70 12.42 -1.74
N THR A 132 2.25 11.21 -1.59
CA THR A 132 3.05 10.54 -2.62
C THR A 132 2.28 10.42 -3.94
N THR A 133 1.01 10.04 -3.87
CA THR A 133 0.17 9.93 -5.07
C THR A 133 -0.11 11.30 -5.69
N SER A 134 -0.30 12.35 -4.88
CA SER A 134 -0.48 13.71 -5.38
C SER A 134 0.77 14.26 -6.06
N GLU A 135 1.95 13.88 -5.63
CA GLU A 135 3.23 14.23 -6.26
C GLU A 135 3.37 13.60 -7.65
N GLN A 136 2.73 12.46 -7.90
CA GLN A 136 2.70 11.76 -9.18
C GLN A 136 1.49 12.12 -10.06
N LYS A 137 0.69 13.09 -9.66
CA LYS A 137 -0.58 13.45 -10.31
C LYS A 137 -0.44 13.72 -11.81
N ASP A 138 0.65 14.38 -12.24
CA ASP A 138 0.84 14.73 -13.64
C ASP A 138 1.16 13.48 -14.49
N ALA A 139 2.00 12.57 -13.99
CA ALA A 139 2.28 11.28 -14.64
C ALA A 139 1.02 10.42 -14.71
N LEU A 140 0.27 10.31 -13.63
CA LEU A 140 -0.99 9.57 -13.58
C LEU A 140 -2.02 10.14 -14.56
N SER A 141 -2.10 11.47 -14.70
CA SER A 141 -3.02 12.15 -15.62
C SER A 141 -2.72 11.85 -17.09
N GLN A 142 -1.44 11.64 -17.44
CA GLN A 142 -1.04 11.28 -18.81
C GLN A 142 -1.63 9.95 -19.25
N ILE A 143 -1.72 8.98 -18.36
CA ILE A 143 -2.31 7.66 -18.61
C ILE A 143 -3.81 7.59 -18.30
N GLY A 144 -4.45 8.71 -17.98
CA GLY A 144 -5.89 8.76 -17.73
C GLY A 144 -6.31 8.48 -16.30
N ILE A 145 -5.40 8.59 -15.32
CA ILE A 145 -5.72 8.45 -13.89
C ILE A 145 -5.71 9.84 -13.23
N THR A 146 -6.80 10.21 -12.58
CA THR A 146 -6.95 11.50 -11.90
C THR A 146 -6.96 11.31 -10.39
N VAL A 147 -6.19 12.13 -9.67
CA VAL A 147 -6.12 12.12 -8.20
C VAL A 147 -7.18 13.07 -7.63
N GLY A 148 -8.09 12.54 -6.81
CA GLY A 148 -9.11 13.31 -6.12
C GLY A 148 -8.56 14.08 -4.92
N THR A 149 -9.32 15.05 -4.43
CA THR A 149 -8.95 15.86 -3.25
C THR A 149 -8.91 15.07 -1.96
N ASP A 150 -9.65 13.97 -1.90
CA ASP A 150 -9.66 12.99 -0.80
C ASP A 150 -8.51 11.96 -0.89
N GLY A 151 -7.74 12.00 -1.98
CA GLY A 151 -6.64 11.07 -2.27
C GLY A 151 -7.08 9.84 -3.03
N THR A 152 -8.35 9.70 -3.40
CA THR A 152 -8.82 8.60 -4.26
C THR A 152 -8.40 8.80 -5.70
N LEU A 153 -8.32 7.71 -6.47
CA LEU A 153 -7.99 7.71 -7.87
C LEU A 153 -9.24 7.44 -8.72
N LYS A 154 -9.34 8.12 -9.85
CA LYS A 154 -10.40 7.90 -10.84
C LYS A 154 -9.78 7.59 -12.20
N ILE A 155 -10.35 6.64 -12.92
CA ILE A 155 -9.91 6.21 -14.24
C ILE A 155 -10.78 6.86 -15.30
N ASP A 156 -10.14 7.46 -16.29
CA ASP A 156 -10.74 7.83 -17.57
C ASP A 156 -10.55 6.65 -18.55
N GLN A 157 -11.61 5.90 -18.74
CA GLN A 157 -11.61 4.67 -19.55
C GLN A 157 -11.20 4.91 -21.01
N GLU A 158 -11.53 6.07 -21.55
CA GLU A 158 -11.18 6.40 -22.93
C GLU A 158 -9.71 6.76 -23.09
N LYS A 159 -9.14 7.45 -22.10
CA LYS A 159 -7.72 7.79 -22.10
C LYS A 159 -6.85 6.56 -21.87
N ILE A 160 -7.19 5.70 -20.89
CA ILE A 160 -6.38 4.53 -20.58
C ILE A 160 -6.34 3.52 -21.74
N LYS A 161 -7.44 3.38 -22.49
CA LYS A 161 -7.48 2.56 -23.70
C LYS A 161 -6.58 3.10 -24.81
N LYS A 162 -6.41 4.42 -24.89
CA LYS A 162 -5.59 5.11 -25.90
C LYS A 162 -4.12 5.26 -25.48
N ALA A 163 -3.84 5.18 -24.19
CA ALA A 163 -2.47 5.30 -23.69
C ALA A 163 -1.54 4.26 -24.34
N ASP A 164 -0.31 4.63 -24.64
CA ASP A 164 0.66 3.71 -25.20
C ASP A 164 1.12 2.71 -24.13
N ILE A 165 1.46 1.47 -24.54
CA ILE A 165 1.93 0.41 -23.64
C ILE A 165 3.20 0.86 -22.89
N ASP A 166 4.07 1.58 -23.58
CA ASP A 166 5.32 2.09 -22.98
C ASP A 166 5.10 3.27 -22.02
N SER A 167 3.90 3.84 -21.99
CA SER A 167 3.50 4.92 -21.09
C SER A 167 2.74 4.40 -19.85
N LEU A 168 2.29 3.16 -19.88
CA LEU A 168 1.57 2.49 -18.79
C LEU A 168 2.53 1.77 -17.85
#